data_cdb4014e5884cecdc9db36d46775df1d
#
_entry.id   cdb4014e5884cecdc9db36d46775df1d
#
_cell.length_a   1.000
_cell.length_b   1.000
_cell.length_c   1.000
_cell.angle_alpha   90.00
_cell.angle_beta   90.00
_cell.angle_gamma   90.00
#
_symmetry.space_group_name_H-M   'P 1'
#
loop_
_entity.id
_entity.type
_entity.pdbx_description
1 polymer ?
#
loop_
_entity_poly.entity_id
_entity_poly.type
_entity_poly.pdbx_seq_one_letter_code
_entity_poly.pdbx_strand_id
1 'polypeptide(L)'
;PFSKTLNLVMVCEPVEGIKQHEYEKAVRFAGFRVAAYIGELARELTPDETKVYETCGIKEGITQYPDLPRVAYVQMLQSQGLLHDTYVYGVDAKKTLPTILSPTEIMDGAIVSGNCVSACDKNPTYVHENNPVVHDLFEEHGKTLNFVCQIITNENVYLADKERSSDWTAKLCKMLDLDGVIVSQEGFGNPDTDLIMNCKKIEAEGIKTVIITDEYAGRDGKSQSLADADVAADAVVTGGNANEVVILPKLDKVIGTLDYVTKIA
;
A
#
# COMPACT_ATOMS: atom_id res chain seq x y z
N PRO A 1 11.53 8.99 1.67
CA PRO A 1 11.34 9.02 3.14
C PRO A 1 12.49 8.35 3.88
N PHE A 2 12.93 7.15 3.49
CA PHE A 2 14.00 6.42 4.19
C PHE A 2 15.33 7.17 4.33
N SER A 3 15.69 8.04 3.37
CA SER A 3 16.88 8.87 3.45
C SER A 3 16.85 9.95 4.55
N LYS A 4 15.70 10.18 5.14
CA LYS A 4 15.49 11.18 6.20
C LYS A 4 15.34 10.56 7.60
N THR A 5 15.47 9.25 7.72
CA THR A 5 15.30 8.50 8.98
C THR A 5 16.59 7.80 9.37
N LEU A 6 16.71 7.44 10.64
CA LEU A 6 17.75 6.53 11.09
C LEU A 6 17.37 5.11 10.64
N ASN A 7 18.24 4.48 9.89
CA ASN A 7 17.95 3.17 9.31
C ASN A 7 18.88 2.10 9.90
N LEU A 8 18.27 0.99 10.30
CA LEU A 8 18.99 -0.24 10.59
C LEU A 8 18.83 -1.19 9.40
N VAL A 9 19.91 -1.44 8.69
CA VAL A 9 19.94 -2.40 7.58
C VAL A 9 20.46 -3.74 8.08
N MET A 10 19.66 -4.79 7.93
CA MET A 10 20.01 -6.14 8.32
C MET A 10 20.22 -6.99 7.07
N VAL A 11 21.45 -7.49 6.89
CA VAL A 11 21.79 -8.41 5.80
C VAL A 11 21.79 -9.84 6.34
N CYS A 12 20.95 -10.68 5.74
CA CYS A 12 20.80 -12.08 6.14
C CYS A 12 21.26 -13.01 5.03
N GLU A 13 22.13 -13.95 5.36
CA GLU A 13 22.46 -15.06 4.49
C GLU A 13 21.54 -16.25 4.82
N PRO A 14 20.77 -16.76 3.85
CA PRO A 14 19.92 -17.91 4.08
C PRO A 14 20.75 -19.19 4.23
N VAL A 15 20.18 -20.18 4.91
CA VAL A 15 20.76 -21.53 4.91
C VAL A 15 20.68 -22.13 3.52
N GLU A 16 21.68 -22.95 3.16
CA GLU A 16 21.72 -23.60 1.85
C GLU A 16 20.48 -24.47 1.62
N GLY A 17 19.91 -24.40 0.41
CA GLY A 17 18.75 -25.18 0.01
C GLY A 17 17.38 -24.65 0.46
N ILE A 18 17.32 -23.53 1.15
CA ILE A 18 16.03 -22.90 1.51
C ILE A 18 15.28 -22.46 0.23
N LYS A 19 13.98 -22.68 0.18
CA LYS A 19 13.15 -22.24 -0.94
C LYS A 19 12.80 -20.77 -0.84
N GLN A 20 12.50 -20.16 -2.01
CA GLN A 20 12.26 -18.72 -2.15
C GLN A 20 11.27 -18.14 -1.13
N HIS A 21 10.07 -18.72 -0.98
CA HIS A 21 9.06 -18.23 -0.04
C HIS A 21 9.43 -18.48 1.43
N GLU A 22 10.13 -19.59 1.70
CA GLU A 22 10.65 -19.88 3.05
C GLU A 22 11.76 -18.90 3.42
N TYR A 23 12.61 -18.51 2.45
CA TYR A 23 13.63 -17.49 2.63
C TYR A 23 13.00 -16.13 2.93
N GLU A 24 12.07 -15.66 2.09
CA GLU A 24 11.34 -14.41 2.34
C GLU A 24 10.73 -14.41 3.75
N LYS A 25 9.99 -15.46 4.10
CA LYS A 25 9.37 -15.60 5.42
C LYS A 25 10.39 -15.50 6.56
N ALA A 26 11.52 -16.17 6.43
CA ALA A 26 12.58 -16.15 7.44
C ALA A 26 13.15 -14.74 7.64
N VAL A 27 13.43 -14.01 6.55
CA VAL A 27 13.94 -12.64 6.59
C VAL A 27 12.90 -11.69 7.18
N ARG A 28 11.66 -11.78 6.75
CA ARG A 28 10.55 -10.98 7.29
C ARG A 28 10.36 -11.16 8.78
N PHE A 29 10.32 -12.41 9.27
CA PHE A 29 10.22 -12.69 10.71
C PHE A 29 11.46 -12.25 11.50
N ALA A 30 12.65 -12.33 10.91
CA ALA A 30 13.87 -11.80 11.55
C ALA A 30 13.74 -10.26 11.70
N GLY A 31 13.28 -9.57 10.66
CA GLY A 31 13.01 -8.13 10.70
C GLY A 31 12.02 -7.75 11.80
N PHE A 32 10.89 -8.45 11.91
CA PHE A 32 9.89 -8.20 12.95
C PHE A 32 10.44 -8.43 14.36
N ARG A 33 11.27 -9.46 14.56
CA ARG A 33 11.91 -9.68 15.87
C ARG A 33 12.85 -8.55 16.25
N VAL A 34 13.62 -8.04 15.29
CA VAL A 34 14.52 -6.91 15.52
C VAL A 34 13.71 -5.63 15.79
N ALA A 35 12.68 -5.36 15.00
CA ALA A 35 11.79 -4.21 15.21
C ALA A 35 11.11 -4.25 16.59
N ALA A 36 10.58 -5.40 16.99
CA ALA A 36 9.98 -5.57 18.32
C ALA A 36 10.98 -5.37 19.44
N TYR A 37 12.22 -5.87 19.29
CA TYR A 37 13.28 -5.69 20.27
C TYR A 37 13.67 -4.22 20.43
N ILE A 38 13.81 -3.49 19.32
CA ILE A 38 14.10 -2.05 19.35
C ILE A 38 12.93 -1.27 19.94
N GLY A 39 11.70 -1.61 19.55
CA GLY A 39 10.48 -1.00 20.11
C GLY A 39 10.36 -1.18 21.63
N GLU A 40 10.72 -2.36 22.15
CA GLU A 40 10.72 -2.61 23.58
C GLU A 40 11.75 -1.74 24.33
N LEU A 41 12.92 -1.47 23.73
CA LEU A 41 13.92 -0.56 24.32
C LEU A 41 13.42 0.89 24.38
N ALA A 42 12.52 1.29 23.50
CA ALA A 42 11.94 2.63 23.46
C ALA A 42 10.68 2.80 24.32
N ARG A 43 10.16 1.72 24.89
CA ARG A 43 8.86 1.68 25.58
C ARG A 43 8.74 2.66 26.75
N GLU A 44 9.84 2.85 27.49
CA GLU A 44 9.89 3.73 28.67
C GLU A 44 10.32 5.17 28.31
N LEU A 45 10.58 5.44 27.02
CA LEU A 45 10.96 6.77 26.56
C LEU A 45 9.71 7.62 26.28
N THR A 46 9.81 8.91 26.62
CA THR A 46 8.79 9.88 26.23
C THR A 46 9.14 10.40 24.84
N PRO A 47 8.22 10.31 23.86
CA PRO A 47 8.47 10.86 22.53
C PRO A 47 8.51 12.40 22.56
N ASP A 48 9.36 13.00 21.75
CA ASP A 48 9.45 14.45 21.60
C ASP A 48 8.18 15.03 20.94
N GLU A 49 7.60 14.27 19.99
CA GLU A 49 6.39 14.63 19.27
C GLU A 49 5.46 13.42 19.17
N THR A 50 4.17 13.66 19.23
CA THR A 50 3.13 12.63 19.06
C THR A 50 2.05 13.14 18.12
N LYS A 51 1.72 12.34 17.09
CA LYS A 51 0.57 12.56 16.24
C LYS A 51 -0.43 11.43 16.47
N VAL A 52 -1.67 11.79 16.77
CA VAL A 52 -2.75 10.83 17.06
C VAL A 52 -3.70 10.80 15.87
N TYR A 53 -4.04 9.60 15.43
CA TYR A 53 -5.04 9.35 14.40
C TYR A 53 -6.19 8.57 15.02
N GLU A 54 -7.39 9.07 14.86
CA GLU A 54 -8.61 8.46 15.42
C GLU A 54 -9.68 8.34 14.35
N THR A 55 -10.41 7.25 14.36
CA THR A 55 -11.59 7.03 13.53
C THR A 55 -12.75 6.58 14.41
N CYS A 56 -13.95 7.04 14.10
CA CYS A 56 -15.17 6.44 14.64
C CYS A 56 -15.48 5.14 13.88
N GLY A 57 -16.50 4.43 14.32
CA GLY A 57 -17.02 3.27 13.59
C GLY A 57 -17.45 3.66 12.17
N ILE A 58 -17.29 2.76 11.21
CA ILE A 58 -17.58 3.04 9.78
C ILE A 58 -19.01 3.55 9.59
N LYS A 59 -19.97 2.98 10.31
CA LYS A 59 -21.36 3.40 10.24
C LYS A 59 -21.58 4.84 10.73
N GLU A 60 -20.93 5.21 11.82
CA GLU A 60 -20.95 6.57 12.33
C GLU A 60 -20.19 7.50 11.39
N GLY A 61 -19.08 7.04 10.83
CA GLY A 61 -18.21 7.77 9.90
C GLY A 61 -18.95 8.26 8.66
N ILE A 62 -19.85 7.47 8.10
CA ILE A 62 -20.65 7.85 6.93
C ILE A 62 -21.44 9.15 7.17
N THR A 63 -21.90 9.39 8.39
CA THR A 63 -22.75 10.53 8.75
C THR A 63 -22.05 11.59 9.59
N GLN A 64 -20.77 11.42 9.89
CA GLN A 64 -20.02 12.30 10.80
C GLN A 64 -19.96 13.75 10.30
N TYR A 65 -19.78 13.93 8.99
CA TYR A 65 -19.72 15.24 8.34
C TYR A 65 -20.69 15.27 7.15
N PRO A 66 -21.99 15.50 7.40
CA PRO A 66 -23.02 15.33 6.37
C PRO A 66 -22.92 16.32 5.20
N ASP A 67 -22.26 17.45 5.40
CA ASP A 67 -22.08 18.48 4.37
C ASP A 67 -20.78 18.32 3.56
N LEU A 68 -19.94 17.33 3.89
CA LEU A 68 -18.69 17.05 3.20
C LEU A 68 -18.80 15.80 2.32
N PRO A 69 -18.12 15.77 1.16
CA PRO A 69 -18.10 14.58 0.32
C PRO A 69 -17.48 13.39 1.05
N ARG A 70 -18.18 12.26 0.99
CA ARG A 70 -17.74 10.98 1.58
C ARG A 70 -16.73 10.32 0.67
N VAL A 71 -15.52 10.16 1.15
CA VAL A 71 -14.38 9.63 0.41
C VAL A 71 -13.85 8.37 1.06
N ALA A 72 -13.56 7.36 0.25
CA ALA A 72 -12.81 6.18 0.66
C ALA A 72 -11.51 6.05 -0.14
N TYR A 73 -10.58 5.31 0.41
CA TYR A 73 -9.36 4.91 -0.30
C TYR A 73 -9.45 3.43 -0.67
N VAL A 74 -9.49 3.13 -1.96
CA VAL A 74 -9.40 1.78 -2.50
C VAL A 74 -7.94 1.46 -2.79
N GLN A 75 -7.36 0.61 -1.95
CA GLN A 75 -5.98 0.18 -2.09
C GLN A 75 -5.94 -1.22 -2.70
N MET A 76 -5.36 -1.33 -3.87
CA MET A 76 -5.10 -2.60 -4.52
C MET A 76 -3.78 -3.16 -3.99
N LEU A 77 -3.81 -4.42 -3.55
CA LEU A 77 -2.64 -5.13 -3.03
C LEU A 77 -2.12 -6.12 -4.07
N GLN A 78 -0.83 -6.09 -4.30
CA GLN A 78 -0.20 -7.05 -5.19
C GLN A 78 -0.25 -8.45 -4.61
N SER A 79 -0.97 -9.32 -5.29
CA SER A 79 -1.26 -10.69 -4.86
C SER A 79 -1.01 -11.73 -5.94
N GLN A 80 -0.35 -11.35 -7.03
CA GLN A 80 -0.11 -12.20 -8.20
C GLN A 80 1.36 -12.53 -8.42
N GLY A 81 1.60 -13.59 -9.18
CA GLY A 81 2.95 -14.01 -9.58
C GLY A 81 3.79 -14.50 -8.42
N LEU A 82 5.08 -14.17 -8.45
CA LEU A 82 6.04 -14.44 -7.37
C LEU A 82 5.99 -13.39 -6.25
N LEU A 83 5.11 -12.40 -6.37
CA LEU A 83 5.06 -11.19 -5.57
C LEU A 83 3.90 -11.20 -4.56
N HIS A 84 3.48 -12.38 -4.13
CA HIS A 84 2.24 -12.57 -3.40
C HIS A 84 2.37 -12.69 -1.87
N ASP A 85 3.52 -12.37 -1.29
CA ASP A 85 3.71 -12.46 0.17
C ASP A 85 3.12 -11.23 0.89
N THR A 86 1.86 -10.93 0.61
CA THR A 86 1.06 -9.90 1.30
C THR A 86 -0.08 -10.58 2.05
N TYR A 87 -0.27 -10.20 3.29
CA TYR A 87 -1.25 -10.79 4.20
C TYR A 87 -2.11 -9.70 4.82
N VAL A 88 -3.42 -9.91 4.83
CA VAL A 88 -4.39 -9.08 5.54
C VAL A 88 -4.90 -9.88 6.74
N TYR A 89 -4.65 -9.42 7.96
CA TYR A 89 -4.92 -10.18 9.19
C TYR A 89 -4.39 -11.61 9.15
N GLY A 90 -3.22 -11.82 8.56
CA GLY A 90 -2.58 -13.13 8.42
C GLY A 90 -3.15 -14.02 7.30
N VAL A 91 -4.16 -13.57 6.56
CA VAL A 91 -4.70 -14.28 5.40
C VAL A 91 -3.99 -13.78 4.14
N ASP A 92 -3.50 -14.69 3.32
CA ASP A 92 -2.88 -14.39 2.02
C ASP A 92 -3.84 -13.54 1.17
N ALA A 93 -3.38 -12.36 0.75
CA ALA A 93 -4.19 -11.37 0.05
C ALA A 93 -4.87 -11.93 -1.21
N LYS A 94 -4.26 -12.88 -1.90
CA LYS A 94 -4.88 -13.50 -3.08
C LYS A 94 -6.07 -14.41 -2.78
N LYS A 95 -6.30 -14.73 -1.51
CA LYS A 95 -7.44 -15.54 -1.04
C LYS A 95 -8.56 -14.69 -0.44
N THR A 96 -8.33 -13.39 -0.30
CA THR A 96 -9.32 -12.47 0.24
C THR A 96 -10.23 -11.95 -0.86
N LEU A 97 -11.46 -11.62 -0.49
CA LEU A 97 -12.33 -10.75 -1.27
C LEU A 97 -12.09 -9.29 -0.84
N PRO A 98 -12.44 -8.31 -1.67
CA PRO A 98 -12.40 -6.92 -1.25
C PRO A 98 -13.10 -6.73 0.09
N THR A 99 -12.46 -5.99 1.00
CA THR A 99 -12.92 -5.83 2.38
C THR A 99 -12.75 -4.40 2.85
N ILE A 100 -13.64 -3.98 3.74
CA ILE A 100 -13.61 -2.64 4.36
C ILE A 100 -12.80 -2.74 5.65
N LEU A 101 -11.85 -1.83 5.82
CA LEU A 101 -11.08 -1.65 7.04
C LEU A 101 -11.13 -0.19 7.49
N SER A 102 -11.02 0.03 8.79
CA SER A 102 -10.71 1.35 9.29
C SER A 102 -9.26 1.72 8.90
N PRO A 103 -8.98 2.97 8.51
CA PRO A 103 -7.62 3.40 8.24
C PRO A 103 -6.66 3.13 9.41
N THR A 104 -7.12 3.25 10.64
CA THR A 104 -6.31 2.98 11.84
C THR A 104 -5.97 1.51 12.01
N GLU A 105 -6.80 0.56 11.55
CA GLU A 105 -6.44 -0.88 11.52
C GLU A 105 -5.22 -1.14 10.64
N ILE A 106 -5.13 -0.45 9.50
CA ILE A 106 -4.01 -0.60 8.58
C ILE A 106 -2.76 0.04 9.15
N MET A 107 -2.89 1.22 9.79
CA MET A 107 -1.80 1.88 10.49
C MET A 107 -1.28 1.03 11.67
N ASP A 108 -2.12 0.20 12.27
CA ASP A 108 -1.78 -0.73 13.36
C ASP A 108 -1.28 -2.10 12.85
N GLY A 109 -1.06 -2.27 11.54
CA GLY A 109 -0.44 -3.47 10.98
C GLY A 109 -1.41 -4.55 10.52
N ALA A 110 -2.67 -4.22 10.17
CA ALA A 110 -3.60 -5.17 9.55
C ALA A 110 -3.04 -5.76 8.25
N ILE A 111 -2.18 -5.02 7.55
CA ILE A 111 -1.50 -5.47 6.33
C ILE A 111 -0.02 -5.70 6.64
N VAL A 112 0.42 -6.93 6.39
CA VAL A 112 1.83 -7.33 6.43
C VAL A 112 2.27 -7.72 5.04
N SER A 113 3.27 -7.04 4.52
CA SER A 113 3.84 -7.29 3.20
C SER A 113 5.29 -7.71 3.31
N GLY A 114 5.62 -8.85 2.74
CA GLY A 114 6.99 -9.33 2.62
C GLY A 114 7.66 -8.74 1.38
N ASN A 115 8.98 -8.72 1.41
CA ASN A 115 9.78 -8.41 0.23
C ASN A 115 9.95 -9.66 -0.61
N CYS A 116 9.68 -9.52 -1.90
CA CYS A 116 10.03 -10.55 -2.86
C CYS A 116 11.55 -10.71 -2.95
N VAL A 117 11.96 -11.87 -3.40
CA VAL A 117 13.38 -12.17 -3.69
C VAL A 117 13.87 -11.43 -4.93
N SER A 118 12.97 -10.91 -5.74
CA SER A 118 13.26 -10.01 -6.86
C SER A 118 12.69 -8.62 -6.60
N ALA A 119 13.37 -7.59 -7.06
CA ALA A 119 12.86 -6.23 -7.00
C ALA A 119 11.49 -6.15 -7.64
N CYS A 120 10.55 -5.50 -6.97
CA CYS A 120 9.20 -5.29 -7.44
C CYS A 120 8.65 -4.00 -6.83
N ASP A 121 7.58 -3.51 -7.43
CA ASP A 121 6.92 -2.27 -7.05
C ASP A 121 5.89 -2.50 -5.92
N LYS A 122 6.21 -3.43 -5.04
CA LYS A 122 5.38 -3.82 -3.91
C LYS A 122 5.73 -2.99 -2.67
N ASN A 123 4.73 -2.47 -2.00
CA ASN A 123 4.91 -1.73 -0.77
C ASN A 123 5.28 -2.66 0.41
N PRO A 124 6.33 -2.35 1.17
CA PRO A 124 6.63 -3.06 2.40
C PRO A 124 5.63 -2.69 3.51
N THR A 125 5.59 -3.49 4.58
CA THR A 125 4.73 -3.27 5.76
C THR A 125 4.78 -1.83 6.25
N TYR A 126 5.99 -1.25 6.36
CA TYR A 126 6.17 0.14 6.80
C TYR A 126 5.37 1.15 5.96
N VAL A 127 5.32 0.97 4.63
CA VAL A 127 4.59 1.89 3.74
C VAL A 127 3.08 1.71 3.87
N HIS A 128 2.60 0.51 4.17
CA HIS A 128 1.19 0.31 4.49
C HIS A 128 0.79 1.02 5.78
N GLU A 129 1.57 0.84 6.85
CA GLU A 129 1.34 1.48 8.16
C GLU A 129 1.48 3.01 8.11
N ASN A 130 2.37 3.52 7.24
CA ASN A 130 2.66 4.94 7.09
C ASN A 130 2.30 5.45 5.68
N ASN A 131 1.14 5.06 5.18
CA ASN A 131 0.70 5.39 3.84
C ASN A 131 0.46 6.89 3.68
N PRO A 132 1.18 7.59 2.77
CA PRO A 132 1.06 9.02 2.60
C PRO A 132 -0.36 9.45 2.17
N VAL A 133 -1.05 8.65 1.35
CA VAL A 133 -2.44 8.94 0.94
C VAL A 133 -3.37 8.94 2.15
N VAL A 134 -3.18 7.99 3.06
CA VAL A 134 -3.97 7.92 4.31
C VAL A 134 -3.67 9.11 5.21
N HIS A 135 -2.40 9.50 5.34
CA HIS A 135 -2.02 10.67 6.12
C HIS A 135 -2.65 11.95 5.55
N ASP A 136 -2.60 12.16 4.24
CA ASP A 136 -3.18 13.34 3.60
C ASP A 136 -4.71 13.34 3.71
N LEU A 137 -5.36 12.19 3.59
CA LEU A 137 -6.80 12.05 3.82
C LEU A 137 -7.20 12.40 5.26
N PHE A 138 -6.40 12.04 6.25
CA PHE A 138 -6.63 12.46 7.64
C PHE A 138 -6.43 13.96 7.84
N GLU A 139 -5.47 14.58 7.14
CA GLU A 139 -5.29 16.05 7.20
C GLU A 139 -6.50 16.81 6.65
N GLU A 140 -7.19 16.25 5.66
CA GLU A 140 -8.35 16.86 5.02
C GLU A 140 -9.70 16.44 5.66
N HIS A 141 -9.70 15.37 6.46
CA HIS A 141 -10.89 14.85 7.13
C HIS A 141 -11.55 15.88 8.05
N GLY A 142 -12.84 16.09 7.86
CA GLY A 142 -13.62 17.09 8.60
C GLY A 142 -13.39 18.54 8.17
N LYS A 143 -12.58 18.78 7.14
CA LYS A 143 -12.30 20.11 6.56
C LYS A 143 -12.86 20.22 5.13
N THR A 144 -12.37 19.39 4.23
CA THR A 144 -12.72 19.40 2.80
C THR A 144 -13.45 18.14 2.39
N LEU A 145 -13.25 17.04 3.11
CA LEU A 145 -13.86 15.75 2.87
C LEU A 145 -14.16 14.99 4.16
N ASN A 146 -15.00 13.99 4.05
CA ASN A 146 -15.25 12.98 5.07
C ASN A 146 -14.57 11.67 4.68
N PHE A 147 -13.40 11.38 5.26
CA PHE A 147 -12.69 10.11 5.03
C PHE A 147 -13.36 8.98 5.80
N VAL A 148 -14.13 8.16 5.11
CA VAL A 148 -15.02 7.15 5.72
C VAL A 148 -14.29 5.88 6.09
N CYS A 149 -13.51 5.32 5.15
CA CYS A 149 -12.85 4.05 5.33
C CYS A 149 -11.80 3.80 4.25
N GLN A 150 -11.09 2.68 4.41
CA GLN A 150 -10.23 2.10 3.41
C GLN A 150 -10.83 0.78 2.91
N ILE A 151 -10.84 0.58 1.60
CA ILE A 151 -11.27 -0.67 0.97
C ILE A 151 -10.03 -1.34 0.41
N ILE A 152 -9.72 -2.52 0.90
CA ILE A 152 -8.62 -3.33 0.38
C ILE A 152 -9.17 -4.24 -0.70
N THR A 153 -8.54 -4.23 -1.86
CA THR A 153 -8.78 -5.18 -2.94
C THR A 153 -7.48 -5.78 -3.42
N ASN A 154 -7.54 -6.78 -4.26
CA ASN A 154 -6.36 -7.50 -4.72
C ASN A 154 -6.18 -7.38 -6.24
N GLU A 155 -4.95 -7.50 -6.66
CA GLU A 155 -4.57 -7.60 -8.05
C GLU A 155 -4.59 -9.07 -8.46
N ASN A 156 -5.37 -9.39 -9.46
CA ASN A 156 -5.67 -10.76 -9.84
C ASN A 156 -4.94 -11.18 -11.13
N VAL A 157 -4.67 -12.49 -11.26
CA VAL A 157 -4.06 -13.05 -12.47
C VAL A 157 -5.10 -13.27 -13.57
N TYR A 158 -6.26 -13.83 -13.19
CA TYR A 158 -7.28 -14.25 -14.14
C TYR A 158 -8.37 -13.19 -14.31
N LEU A 159 -8.83 -12.99 -15.53
CA LEU A 159 -9.85 -12.00 -15.88
C LEU A 159 -11.13 -12.14 -15.03
N ALA A 160 -11.63 -13.36 -14.85
CA ALA A 160 -12.82 -13.62 -14.04
C ALA A 160 -12.65 -13.21 -12.56
N ASP A 161 -11.41 -13.29 -12.04
CA ASP A 161 -11.11 -12.85 -10.69
C ASP A 161 -11.02 -11.32 -10.60
N LYS A 162 -10.46 -10.68 -11.64
CA LYS A 162 -10.44 -9.21 -11.79
C LYS A 162 -11.87 -8.65 -11.84
N GLU A 163 -12.72 -9.26 -12.67
CA GLU A 163 -14.13 -8.89 -12.81
C GLU A 163 -14.86 -9.02 -11.46
N ARG A 164 -14.72 -10.15 -10.78
CA ARG A 164 -15.34 -10.39 -9.47
C ARG A 164 -14.88 -9.40 -8.41
N SER A 165 -13.58 -9.16 -8.30
CA SER A 165 -13.03 -8.24 -7.30
C SER A 165 -13.48 -6.80 -7.55
N SER A 166 -13.43 -6.33 -8.79
CA SER A 166 -13.87 -4.98 -9.14
C SER A 166 -15.39 -4.79 -8.99
N ASP A 167 -16.22 -5.81 -9.30
CA ASP A 167 -17.67 -5.77 -9.02
C ASP A 167 -17.94 -5.67 -7.52
N TRP A 168 -17.18 -6.41 -6.73
CA TRP A 168 -17.34 -6.39 -5.27
C TRP A 168 -16.89 -5.06 -4.67
N THR A 169 -15.79 -4.50 -5.17
CA THR A 169 -15.30 -3.18 -4.75
C THR A 169 -16.32 -2.08 -5.04
N ALA A 170 -16.84 -2.02 -6.27
CA ALA A 170 -17.87 -1.04 -6.66
C ALA A 170 -19.14 -1.18 -5.81
N LYS A 171 -19.56 -2.42 -5.53
CA LYS A 171 -20.70 -2.70 -4.65
C LYS A 171 -20.46 -2.17 -3.23
N LEU A 172 -19.26 -2.35 -2.67
CA LEU A 172 -18.91 -1.82 -1.35
C LEU A 172 -18.96 -0.29 -1.34
N CYS A 173 -18.38 0.36 -2.35
CA CYS A 173 -18.42 1.81 -2.50
C CYS A 173 -19.86 2.34 -2.53
N LYS A 174 -20.72 1.69 -3.30
CA LYS A 174 -22.16 2.03 -3.35
C LYS A 174 -22.88 1.82 -2.03
N MET A 175 -22.61 0.71 -1.34
CA MET A 175 -23.23 0.41 -0.03
C MET A 175 -22.85 1.43 1.05
N LEU A 176 -21.67 2.04 0.93
CA LEU A 176 -21.19 3.09 1.82
C LEU A 176 -21.67 4.49 1.41
N ASP A 177 -22.42 4.58 0.31
CA ASP A 177 -22.95 5.83 -0.23
C ASP A 177 -21.85 6.88 -0.45
N LEU A 178 -20.73 6.47 -1.03
CA LEU A 178 -19.55 7.31 -1.27
C LEU A 178 -19.80 8.30 -2.40
N ASP A 179 -19.21 9.49 -2.29
CA ASP A 179 -19.23 10.53 -3.32
C ASP A 179 -17.96 10.47 -4.19
N GLY A 180 -16.83 10.03 -3.59
CA GLY A 180 -15.56 9.90 -4.28
C GLY A 180 -14.66 8.80 -3.72
N VAL A 181 -13.75 8.32 -4.56
CA VAL A 181 -12.79 7.27 -4.22
C VAL A 181 -11.43 7.56 -4.82
N ILE A 182 -10.39 7.40 -4.04
CA ILE A 182 -9.03 7.30 -4.55
C ILE A 182 -8.73 5.82 -4.76
N VAL A 183 -8.22 5.45 -5.94
CA VAL A 183 -7.83 4.07 -6.26
C VAL A 183 -6.34 4.02 -6.54
N SER A 184 -5.59 3.22 -5.80
CA SER A 184 -4.16 3.00 -6.06
C SER A 184 -3.85 1.55 -6.36
N GLN A 185 -2.79 1.32 -7.11
CA GLN A 185 -2.24 -0.01 -7.38
C GLN A 185 -0.83 -0.16 -6.84
N GLU A 186 -0.39 -1.41 -6.70
CA GLU A 186 1.00 -1.81 -6.55
C GLU A 186 1.46 -2.45 -7.87
N GLY A 187 2.67 -2.09 -8.34
CA GLY A 187 3.15 -2.58 -9.64
C GLY A 187 2.40 -2.02 -10.84
N PHE A 188 2.62 -2.61 -12.00
CA PHE A 188 2.10 -2.14 -13.28
C PHE A 188 1.94 -3.29 -14.30
N GLY A 189 1.38 -2.96 -15.47
CA GLY A 189 1.13 -3.91 -16.54
C GLY A 189 -0.13 -4.75 -16.30
N ASN A 190 -0.03 -5.96 -15.82
CA ASN A 190 -1.22 -6.80 -15.55
C ASN A 190 -2.17 -6.18 -14.49
N PRO A 191 -1.69 -5.53 -13.40
CA PRO A 191 -2.53 -4.79 -12.46
C PRO A 191 -3.30 -3.61 -13.05
N ASP A 192 -2.86 -3.01 -14.15
CA ASP A 192 -3.56 -1.88 -14.78
C ASP A 192 -4.98 -2.25 -15.18
N THR A 193 -5.20 -3.49 -15.58
CA THR A 193 -6.56 -3.99 -15.88
C THR A 193 -7.44 -4.00 -14.63
N ASP A 194 -6.93 -4.42 -13.47
CA ASP A 194 -7.67 -4.34 -12.20
C ASP A 194 -7.97 -2.88 -11.84
N LEU A 195 -6.98 -1.99 -12.02
CA LEU A 195 -7.10 -0.56 -11.73
C LEU A 195 -8.21 0.08 -12.57
N ILE A 196 -8.15 -0.10 -13.88
CA ILE A 196 -9.12 0.47 -14.82
C ILE A 196 -10.51 -0.16 -14.62
N MET A 197 -10.61 -1.45 -14.31
CA MET A 197 -11.88 -2.09 -13.97
C MET A 197 -12.51 -1.52 -12.71
N ASN A 198 -11.71 -1.31 -11.65
CA ASN A 198 -12.20 -0.68 -10.42
C ASN A 198 -12.70 0.74 -10.71
N CYS A 199 -11.91 1.58 -11.39
CA CYS A 199 -12.29 2.93 -11.78
C CYS A 199 -13.63 2.92 -12.55
N LYS A 200 -13.69 2.19 -13.65
CA LYS A 200 -14.86 2.13 -14.54
C LYS A 200 -16.13 1.67 -13.83
N LYS A 201 -16.05 0.65 -12.99
CA LYS A 201 -17.21 0.10 -12.29
C LYS A 201 -17.68 1.00 -11.16
N ILE A 202 -16.76 1.67 -10.46
CA ILE A 202 -17.09 2.65 -9.43
C ILE A 202 -17.75 3.89 -10.07
N GLU A 203 -17.19 4.39 -11.17
CA GLU A 203 -17.77 5.52 -11.93
C GLU A 203 -19.17 5.17 -12.50
N ALA A 204 -19.40 3.93 -12.89
CA ALA A 204 -20.72 3.47 -13.35
C ALA A 204 -21.80 3.53 -12.25
N GLU A 205 -21.41 3.52 -10.97
CA GLU A 205 -22.31 3.72 -9.83
C GLU A 205 -22.51 5.21 -9.48
N GLY A 206 -21.94 6.13 -10.26
CA GLY A 206 -22.02 7.58 -10.06
C GLY A 206 -21.04 8.16 -9.05
N ILE A 207 -20.05 7.37 -8.65
CA ILE A 207 -19.03 7.75 -7.66
C ILE A 207 -17.78 8.22 -8.40
N LYS A 208 -17.23 9.38 -8.05
CA LYS A 208 -16.03 9.93 -8.70
C LYS A 208 -14.77 9.18 -8.30
N THR A 209 -13.86 8.96 -9.25
CA THR A 209 -12.59 8.29 -9.00
C THR A 209 -11.39 9.16 -9.32
N VAL A 210 -10.33 9.00 -8.55
CA VAL A 210 -8.97 9.48 -8.85
C VAL A 210 -8.05 8.29 -8.78
N ILE A 211 -7.30 8.03 -9.83
CA ILE A 211 -6.33 6.93 -9.90
C ILE A 211 -4.96 7.43 -9.47
N ILE A 212 -4.28 6.64 -8.64
CA ILE A 212 -2.87 6.82 -8.32
C ILE A 212 -2.10 5.59 -8.84
N THR A 213 -1.10 5.84 -9.68
CA THR A 213 -0.25 4.81 -10.28
C THR A 213 1.21 5.23 -10.25
N ASP A 214 2.12 4.27 -10.30
CA ASP A 214 3.55 4.49 -10.47
C ASP A 214 4.01 4.47 -11.94
N GLU A 215 3.09 4.26 -12.86
CA GLU A 215 3.36 4.23 -14.28
C GLU A 215 4.02 5.52 -14.78
N TYR A 216 5.03 5.36 -15.62
CA TYR A 216 5.84 6.46 -16.12
C TYR A 216 5.37 6.93 -17.49
N ALA A 217 4.71 8.08 -17.51
CA ALA A 217 4.19 8.69 -18.74
C ALA A 217 5.27 9.41 -19.58
N GLY A 218 6.54 9.13 -19.41
CA GLY A 218 7.64 9.81 -20.08
C GLY A 218 7.99 11.16 -19.42
N ARG A 219 9.13 11.76 -19.82
CA ARG A 219 9.58 13.05 -19.27
C ARG A 219 8.65 14.21 -19.64
N ASP A 220 7.93 14.09 -20.74
CA ASP A 220 6.98 15.08 -21.24
C ASP A 220 5.53 14.83 -20.80
N GLY A 221 5.28 13.75 -20.05
CA GLY A 221 3.96 13.35 -19.56
C GLY A 221 2.97 12.96 -20.66
N LYS A 222 3.44 12.64 -21.86
CA LYS A 222 2.59 12.37 -23.02
C LYS A 222 2.58 10.92 -23.49
N SER A 223 3.50 10.12 -22.97
CA SER A 223 3.54 8.69 -23.30
C SER A 223 2.44 7.95 -22.53
N GLN A 224 1.68 7.14 -23.25
CA GLN A 224 0.76 6.21 -22.59
C GLN A 224 1.59 5.11 -21.96
N SER A 225 1.55 4.99 -20.65
CA SER A 225 2.28 3.99 -19.89
C SER A 225 1.35 2.89 -19.33
N LEU A 226 0.09 3.20 -19.06
CA LEU A 226 -0.89 2.22 -18.62
C LEU A 226 -1.17 1.19 -19.72
N ALA A 227 -1.11 -0.09 -19.37
CA ALA A 227 -1.41 -1.20 -20.28
C ALA A 227 -2.90 -1.30 -20.63
N ASP A 228 -3.77 -0.73 -19.82
CA ASP A 228 -5.20 -0.61 -20.04
C ASP A 228 -5.65 0.84 -19.83
N ALA A 229 -6.71 1.26 -20.51
CA ALA A 229 -7.24 2.62 -20.40
C ALA A 229 -8.76 2.63 -20.68
N ASP A 230 -9.47 3.54 -20.02
CA ASP A 230 -10.89 3.81 -20.25
C ASP A 230 -11.16 5.31 -20.11
N VAL A 231 -12.20 5.79 -20.78
CA VAL A 231 -12.62 7.20 -20.69
C VAL A 231 -13.05 7.61 -19.28
N ALA A 232 -13.44 6.66 -18.44
CA ALA A 232 -13.77 6.91 -17.04
C ALA A 232 -12.55 7.29 -16.19
N ALA A 233 -11.33 6.93 -16.62
CA ALA A 233 -10.08 7.29 -15.97
C ALA A 233 -9.62 8.69 -16.38
N ASP A 234 -10.39 9.72 -16.04
CA ASP A 234 -10.16 11.11 -16.41
C ASP A 234 -9.36 11.91 -15.37
N ALA A 235 -9.12 11.34 -14.19
CA ALA A 235 -8.31 11.90 -13.12
C ALA A 235 -7.22 10.91 -12.69
N VAL A 236 -5.98 11.16 -13.13
CA VAL A 236 -4.83 10.28 -12.91
C VAL A 236 -3.68 11.04 -12.29
N VAL A 237 -3.15 10.53 -11.19
CA VAL A 237 -1.92 10.99 -10.56
C VAL A 237 -0.87 9.90 -10.72
N THR A 238 0.26 10.26 -11.31
CA THR A 238 1.41 9.34 -11.41
C THR A 238 2.58 9.83 -10.57
N GLY A 239 3.15 8.93 -9.79
CA GLY A 239 4.39 9.17 -9.03
C GLY A 239 5.65 9.06 -9.89
N GLY A 240 5.50 8.64 -11.15
CA GLY A 240 6.62 8.35 -12.04
C GLY A 240 7.20 6.95 -11.79
N ASN A 241 8.22 6.61 -12.55
CA ASN A 241 8.84 5.31 -12.50
C ASN A 241 9.57 5.08 -11.17
N ALA A 242 9.36 3.91 -10.55
CA ALA A 242 10.03 3.43 -9.34
C ALA A 242 11.58 3.25 -9.49
N ASN A 243 12.13 3.53 -10.66
CA ASN A 243 13.56 3.38 -10.96
C ASN A 243 14.43 4.58 -10.53
N GLU A 244 13.94 5.49 -9.74
CA GLU A 244 14.78 6.55 -9.20
C GLU A 244 15.77 5.97 -8.18
N VAL A 245 17.06 6.18 -8.45
CA VAL A 245 18.10 5.76 -7.51
C VAL A 245 18.08 6.63 -6.28
N VAL A 246 17.67 6.08 -5.16
CA VAL A 246 17.78 6.74 -3.86
C VAL A 246 19.17 6.48 -3.31
N ILE A 247 20.00 7.51 -3.27
CA ILE A 247 21.31 7.44 -2.63
C ILE A 247 21.10 7.62 -1.12
N LEU A 248 21.33 6.55 -0.37
CA LEU A 248 21.34 6.63 1.10
C LEU A 248 22.61 7.34 1.58
N PRO A 249 22.56 8.02 2.72
CA PRO A 249 23.73 8.59 3.34
C PRO A 249 24.72 7.48 3.72
N LYS A 250 26.00 7.86 3.90
CA LYS A 250 27.02 6.91 4.35
C LYS A 250 26.59 6.22 5.65
N LEU A 251 26.85 4.92 5.74
CA LEU A 251 26.55 4.15 6.94
C LEU A 251 27.42 4.64 8.12
N ASP A 252 26.80 4.99 9.22
CA ASP A 252 27.52 5.43 10.44
C ASP A 252 28.25 4.27 11.10
N LYS A 253 27.71 3.07 11.01
CA LYS A 253 28.24 1.89 11.67
C LYS A 253 27.87 0.61 10.92
N VAL A 254 28.87 -0.23 10.74
CA VAL A 254 28.69 -1.60 10.22
C VAL A 254 29.05 -2.59 11.31
N ILE A 255 28.16 -3.55 11.58
CA ILE A 255 28.36 -4.64 12.53
C ILE A 255 28.26 -5.95 11.77
N GLY A 256 29.29 -6.77 11.84
CA GLY A 256 29.31 -8.08 11.17
C GLY A 256 30.63 -8.30 10.42
N THR A 257 30.75 -9.49 9.86
CA THR A 257 31.99 -9.97 9.22
C THR A 257 31.86 -10.22 7.73
N LEU A 258 30.71 -9.86 7.14
CA LEU A 258 30.46 -10.07 5.72
C LEU A 258 31.21 -9.00 4.89
N ASP A 259 32.29 -9.41 4.23
CA ASP A 259 33.18 -8.52 3.49
C ASP A 259 32.47 -7.67 2.42
N TYR A 260 31.38 -8.16 1.85
CA TYR A 260 30.64 -7.43 0.83
C TYR A 260 29.75 -6.33 1.43
N VAL A 261 29.34 -6.44 2.71
CA VAL A 261 28.55 -5.39 3.38
C VAL A 261 29.43 -4.17 3.64
N THR A 262 30.70 -4.35 3.98
CA THR A 262 31.64 -3.25 4.19
C THR A 262 31.98 -2.48 2.92
N LYS A 263 31.69 -3.06 1.75
CA LYS A 263 31.90 -2.41 0.42
C LYS A 263 30.71 -1.56 -0.01
N ILE A 264 29.55 -1.70 0.65
CA ILE A 264 28.33 -0.91 0.39
C ILE A 264 28.33 0.37 1.26
N ALA A 265 29.18 0.40 2.29
CA ALA A 265 29.30 1.50 3.26
C ALA A 265 30.07 2.70 2.71
#